data_aa8d8b278620c997111d79ccfa439a06
#
_entry.id   aa8d8b278620c997111d79ccfa439a06
#
_cell.length_a   1.000
_cell.length_b   1.000
_cell.length_c   1.000
_cell.angle_alpha   90.00
_cell.angle_beta   90.00
_cell.angle_gamma   90.00
#
_symmetry.space_group_name_H-M   'P 1'
#
loop_
_entity.id
_entity.type
_entity.pdbx_description
1 polymer ?
#
loop_
_entity_poly.entity_id
_entity_poly.type
_entity_poly.pdbx_seq_one_letter_code
_entity_poly.pdbx_strand_id
1 'polypeptide(L)'
;MVFDDYLIKSLITRYDNFPTDGVSYIDLSRLASSPKAFRMVIDGFVQNYIDANIDRIVAIETNALPFASAVAYGLNVPLSFIRKYKRTPEKWYKELHSGINYEALYIREDECKSTDNVLLFDDVVLSGHTISTASALVRRSGATINEICCIVALADCGGVAQAQSLDLNLFPLISF
;
A
#
# COMPACT_ATOMS: atom_id res chain seq x y z
N MET A 1 22.50 -2.00 -5.88
CA MET A 1 22.04 -2.55 -7.19
C MET A 1 21.48 -1.37 -7.97
N VAL A 2 21.74 -1.24 -9.28
CA VAL A 2 21.12 -0.17 -10.09
C VAL A 2 19.65 -0.52 -10.29
N PHE A 3 18.75 0.39 -9.97
CA PHE A 3 17.32 0.22 -10.19
C PHE A 3 17.01 0.24 -11.70
N ASP A 4 16.40 -0.82 -12.21
CA ASP A 4 16.09 -0.99 -13.63
C ASP A 4 14.57 -0.81 -13.84
N ASP A 5 14.17 0.44 -14.03
CA ASP A 5 12.77 0.84 -14.25
C ASP A 5 12.13 0.12 -15.44
N TYR A 6 12.90 -0.09 -16.52
CA TYR A 6 12.41 -0.79 -17.70
C TYR A 6 12.06 -2.25 -17.41
N LEU A 7 12.94 -2.97 -16.68
CA LEU A 7 12.66 -4.34 -16.27
C LEU A 7 11.39 -4.40 -15.41
N ILE A 8 11.27 -3.53 -14.42
CA ILE A 8 10.10 -3.52 -13.54
C ILE A 8 8.83 -3.26 -14.34
N LYS A 9 8.80 -2.21 -15.17
CA LYS A 9 7.65 -1.87 -16.03
C LYS A 9 7.27 -2.99 -16.99
N SER A 10 8.23 -3.72 -17.55
CA SER A 10 7.98 -4.84 -18.48
C SER A 10 7.27 -6.03 -17.83
N LEU A 11 7.31 -6.15 -16.50
CA LEU A 11 6.67 -7.21 -15.71
C LEU A 11 5.32 -6.81 -15.12
N ILE A 12 4.91 -5.55 -15.29
CA ILE A 12 3.60 -5.05 -14.86
C ILE A 12 2.64 -5.17 -16.03
N THR A 13 1.49 -5.81 -15.80
CA THR A 13 0.46 -5.96 -16.82
C THR A 13 -0.75 -5.10 -16.46
N ARG A 14 -1.20 -4.27 -17.39
CA ARG A 14 -2.42 -3.48 -17.26
C ARG A 14 -3.54 -4.09 -18.09
N TYR A 15 -4.69 -4.27 -17.46
CA TYR A 15 -5.95 -4.67 -18.09
C TYR A 15 -6.93 -3.51 -17.98
N ASP A 16 -7.28 -2.91 -19.11
CA ASP A 16 -8.31 -1.89 -19.14
C ASP A 16 -9.70 -2.51 -19.25
N ASN A 17 -10.72 -1.84 -18.68
CA ASN A 17 -12.09 -2.33 -18.61
C ASN A 17 -12.24 -3.69 -17.93
N PHE A 18 -11.47 -3.95 -16.86
CA PHE A 18 -11.53 -5.16 -16.07
C PHE A 18 -11.51 -4.85 -14.57
N PRO A 19 -12.35 -5.48 -13.73
CA PRO A 19 -13.37 -6.50 -14.05
C PRO A 19 -14.65 -5.90 -14.69
N THR A 20 -14.78 -4.59 -14.76
CA THR A 20 -15.93 -3.89 -15.34
C THR A 20 -15.46 -2.72 -16.21
N ASP A 21 -16.32 -2.26 -17.12
CA ASP A 21 -16.01 -1.11 -17.98
C ASP A 21 -15.62 0.13 -17.16
N GLY A 22 -14.60 0.84 -17.61
CA GLY A 22 -14.05 2.03 -16.95
C GLY A 22 -13.10 1.75 -15.79
N VAL A 23 -12.89 0.49 -15.41
CA VAL A 23 -11.94 0.10 -14.37
C VAL A 23 -10.65 -0.44 -15.01
N SER A 24 -9.49 0.01 -14.52
CA SER A 24 -8.19 -0.59 -14.86
C SER A 24 -7.73 -1.49 -13.73
N TYR A 25 -7.22 -2.66 -14.08
CA TYR A 25 -6.58 -3.59 -13.15
C TYR A 25 -5.09 -3.71 -13.48
N ILE A 26 -4.27 -3.58 -12.46
CA ILE A 26 -2.81 -3.74 -12.58
C ILE A 26 -2.41 -5.05 -11.91
N ASP A 27 -1.82 -5.95 -12.71
CA ASP A 27 -1.34 -7.23 -12.24
C ASP A 27 0.17 -7.20 -12.01
N LEU A 28 0.57 -7.50 -10.77
CA LEU A 28 1.96 -7.56 -10.31
C LEU A 28 2.46 -9.00 -10.14
N SER A 29 1.70 -10.00 -10.55
CA SER A 29 2.05 -11.41 -10.35
C SER A 29 3.38 -11.79 -11.00
N ARG A 30 3.65 -11.28 -12.21
CA ARG A 30 4.92 -11.51 -12.93
C ARG A 30 6.10 -10.83 -12.23
N LEU A 31 5.86 -9.66 -11.63
CA LEU A 31 6.85 -8.95 -10.82
C LEU A 31 7.22 -9.77 -9.58
N ALA A 32 6.23 -10.28 -8.86
CA ALA A 32 6.42 -11.14 -7.70
C ALA A 32 7.11 -12.47 -8.05
N SER A 33 6.86 -13.00 -9.24
CA SER A 33 7.44 -14.26 -9.73
C SER A 33 8.88 -14.12 -10.24
N SER A 34 9.40 -12.91 -10.44
CA SER A 34 10.77 -12.65 -10.86
C SER A 34 11.66 -12.36 -9.65
N PRO A 35 12.57 -13.26 -9.25
CA PRO A 35 13.41 -13.04 -8.06
C PRO A 35 14.25 -11.76 -8.16
N LYS A 36 14.74 -11.42 -9.38
CA LYS A 36 15.50 -10.19 -9.61
C LYS A 36 14.65 -8.95 -9.42
N ALA A 37 13.48 -8.92 -10.07
CA ALA A 37 12.58 -7.75 -10.02
C ALA A 37 11.96 -7.59 -8.63
N PHE A 38 11.52 -8.68 -7.99
CA PHE A 38 11.03 -8.66 -6.61
C PHE A 38 12.06 -8.05 -5.66
N ARG A 39 13.32 -8.53 -5.72
CA ARG A 39 14.41 -7.95 -4.90
C ARG A 39 14.60 -6.47 -5.18
N MET A 40 14.60 -6.04 -6.45
CA MET A 40 14.77 -4.63 -6.80
C MET A 40 13.69 -3.74 -6.20
N VAL A 41 12.43 -4.20 -6.21
CA VAL A 41 11.30 -3.50 -5.58
C VAL A 41 11.53 -3.38 -4.07
N ILE A 42 11.88 -4.49 -3.40
CA ILE A 42 12.13 -4.49 -1.96
C ILE A 42 13.29 -3.57 -1.59
N ASP A 43 14.45 -3.73 -2.27
CA ASP A 43 15.63 -2.91 -2.02
C ASP A 43 15.34 -1.42 -2.25
N GLY A 44 14.52 -1.08 -3.26
CA GLY A 44 14.10 0.30 -3.53
C GLY A 44 13.34 0.92 -2.36
N PHE A 45 12.37 0.21 -1.79
CA PHE A 45 11.64 0.68 -0.60
C PHE A 45 12.54 0.72 0.64
N VAL A 46 13.33 -0.32 0.87
CA VAL A 46 14.25 -0.35 2.03
C VAL A 46 15.23 0.81 1.99
N GLN A 47 15.84 1.08 0.83
CA GLN A 47 16.77 2.22 0.67
C GLN A 47 16.08 3.58 0.89
N ASN A 48 14.81 3.72 0.47
CA ASN A 48 14.08 4.96 0.65
C ASN A 48 13.69 5.23 2.11
N TYR A 49 13.45 4.18 2.90
CA TYR A 49 12.88 4.31 4.25
C TYR A 49 13.81 3.92 5.38
N ILE A 50 15.04 3.46 5.13
CA ILE A 50 15.95 2.99 6.18
C ILE A 50 16.28 4.06 7.23
N ASP A 51 16.29 5.33 6.83
CA ASP A 51 16.56 6.47 7.71
C ASP A 51 15.29 7.30 8.02
N ALA A 52 14.11 6.83 7.66
CA ALA A 52 12.86 7.59 7.77
C ALA A 52 12.16 7.46 9.15
N ASN A 53 12.79 6.79 10.13
CA ASN A 53 12.22 6.57 11.48
C ASN A 53 10.81 5.96 11.42
N ILE A 54 10.61 4.94 10.59
CA ILE A 54 9.35 4.19 10.52
C ILE A 54 9.29 3.22 11.69
N ASP A 55 8.22 3.27 12.49
CA ASP A 55 7.98 2.36 13.61
C ASP A 55 7.18 1.12 13.18
N ARG A 56 6.40 1.22 12.09
CA ARG A 56 5.50 0.16 11.63
C ARG A 56 5.13 0.32 10.17
N ILE A 57 5.00 -0.80 9.46
CA ILE A 57 4.32 -0.84 8.17
C ILE A 57 2.88 -1.30 8.39
N VAL A 58 1.92 -0.59 7.81
CA VAL A 58 0.52 -1.02 7.73
C VAL A 58 0.20 -1.30 6.26
N ALA A 59 0.00 -2.57 5.93
CA ALA A 59 -0.26 -3.00 4.56
C ALA A 59 -1.74 -3.26 4.30
N ILE A 60 -2.21 -2.87 3.11
CA ILE A 60 -3.59 -3.08 2.68
C ILE A 60 -3.70 -4.43 1.99
N GLU A 61 -4.62 -5.30 2.45
CA GLU A 61 -4.85 -6.63 1.89
C GLU A 61 -5.38 -6.52 0.46
N THR A 62 -4.94 -7.32 -0.52
CA THR A 62 -4.23 -8.60 -0.38
C THR A 62 -2.86 -8.58 -1.09
N ASN A 63 -2.76 -7.93 -2.26
CA ASN A 63 -1.59 -8.03 -3.15
C ASN A 63 -0.38 -7.27 -2.62
N ALA A 64 -0.59 -6.27 -1.77
CA ALA A 64 0.49 -5.55 -1.10
C ALA A 64 1.30 -6.43 -0.14
N LEU A 65 0.66 -7.46 0.46
CA LEU A 65 1.25 -8.22 1.58
C LEU A 65 2.59 -8.89 1.28
N PRO A 66 2.82 -9.57 0.14
CA PRO A 66 4.11 -10.19 -0.15
C PRO A 66 5.27 -9.18 -0.14
N PHE A 67 5.04 -8.02 -0.73
CA PHE A 67 6.04 -6.95 -0.82
C PHE A 67 6.23 -6.25 0.53
N ALA A 68 5.15 -5.84 1.15
CA ALA A 68 5.19 -5.19 2.47
C ALA A 68 5.86 -6.06 3.54
N SER A 69 5.65 -7.39 3.49
CA SER A 69 6.30 -8.34 4.40
C SER A 69 7.82 -8.34 4.23
N ALA A 70 8.31 -8.34 2.98
CA ALA A 70 9.73 -8.32 2.70
C ALA A 70 10.37 -6.96 3.04
N VAL A 71 9.66 -5.84 2.79
CA VAL A 71 10.10 -4.49 3.19
C VAL A 71 10.16 -4.36 4.71
N ALA A 72 9.13 -4.83 5.44
CA ALA A 72 9.12 -4.82 6.90
C ALA A 72 10.27 -5.61 7.50
N TYR A 73 10.57 -6.78 6.92
CA TYR A 73 11.75 -7.57 7.29
C TYR A 73 13.06 -6.79 7.03
N GLY A 74 13.18 -6.14 5.87
CA GLY A 74 14.36 -5.36 5.50
C GLY A 74 14.60 -4.14 6.39
N LEU A 75 13.52 -3.48 6.83
CA LEU A 75 13.55 -2.33 7.74
C LEU A 75 13.59 -2.74 9.23
N ASN A 76 13.41 -4.03 9.53
CA ASN A 76 13.32 -4.57 10.90
C ASN A 76 12.20 -3.90 11.73
N VAL A 77 11.03 -3.69 11.13
CA VAL A 77 9.86 -3.09 11.77
C VAL A 77 8.66 -4.04 11.76
N PRO A 78 7.72 -3.93 12.71
CA PRO A 78 6.50 -4.73 12.70
C PRO A 78 5.62 -4.41 11.50
N LEU A 79 4.86 -5.44 11.08
CA LEU A 79 3.89 -5.39 10.00
C LEU A 79 2.47 -5.60 10.53
N SER A 80 1.56 -4.71 10.17
CA SER A 80 0.14 -4.77 10.48
C SER A 80 -0.71 -4.79 9.22
N PHE A 81 -1.97 -5.24 9.35
CA PHE A 81 -2.82 -5.50 8.19
C PHE A 81 -4.14 -4.73 8.26
N ILE A 82 -4.44 -4.00 7.20
CA ILE A 82 -5.80 -3.55 6.91
C ILE A 82 -6.49 -4.59 6.04
N ARG A 83 -7.68 -5.02 6.44
CA ARG A 83 -8.41 -6.16 5.87
C ARG A 83 -9.75 -5.74 5.29
N LYS A 84 -10.22 -6.52 4.31
CA LYS A 84 -11.54 -6.34 3.70
C LYS A 84 -12.68 -6.92 4.56
N TYR A 85 -12.36 -7.73 5.55
CA TYR A 85 -13.33 -8.34 6.49
C TYR A 85 -12.65 -8.75 7.79
N LYS A 86 -13.43 -8.83 8.86
CA LYS A 86 -12.98 -9.36 10.16
C LYS A 86 -12.66 -10.84 10.05
N ARG A 87 -11.58 -11.26 10.71
CA ARG A 87 -11.18 -12.69 10.74
C ARG A 87 -11.19 -13.30 12.13
N THR A 88 -11.30 -12.48 13.17
CA THR A 88 -11.15 -12.89 14.57
C THR A 88 -12.16 -12.15 15.44
N PRO A 89 -12.47 -12.64 16.67
CA PRO A 89 -13.50 -12.06 17.54
C PRO A 89 -13.07 -10.76 18.25
N GLU A 90 -11.78 -10.37 18.14
CA GLU A 90 -11.27 -9.15 18.80
C GLU A 90 -12.01 -7.90 18.31
N LYS A 91 -11.74 -6.77 18.95
CA LYS A 91 -12.28 -5.47 18.55
C LYS A 91 -11.57 -4.95 17.29
N TRP A 92 -12.36 -4.40 16.40
CA TRP A 92 -11.92 -3.86 15.12
C TRP A 92 -12.49 -2.48 14.87
N TYR A 93 -11.66 -1.57 14.41
CA TYR A 93 -12.15 -0.38 13.71
C TYR A 93 -12.65 -0.79 12.32
N LYS A 94 -13.73 -0.16 11.92
CA LYS A 94 -14.34 -0.30 10.59
C LYS A 94 -14.45 1.06 9.97
N GLU A 95 -14.10 1.19 8.69
CA GLU A 95 -14.33 2.37 7.87
C GLU A 95 -15.02 1.96 6.57
N LEU A 96 -16.06 2.70 6.18
CA LEU A 96 -16.78 2.44 4.94
C LEU A 96 -15.91 2.84 3.75
N HIS A 97 -15.94 2.02 2.72
CA HIS A 97 -15.18 2.21 1.51
C HIS A 97 -16.12 2.54 0.34
N SER A 98 -15.83 3.60 -0.39
CA SER A 98 -16.61 4.03 -1.56
C SER A 98 -16.18 3.34 -2.88
N GLY A 99 -15.25 2.39 -2.82
CA GLY A 99 -14.76 1.66 -3.99
C GLY A 99 -15.66 0.50 -4.42
N ILE A 100 -15.32 -0.10 -5.56
CA ILE A 100 -16.19 -1.05 -6.28
C ILE A 100 -16.15 -2.47 -5.69
N ASN A 101 -15.05 -2.87 -5.04
CA ASN A 101 -14.80 -4.28 -4.76
C ASN A 101 -15.13 -4.76 -3.34
N TYR A 102 -15.41 -3.85 -2.41
CA TYR A 102 -15.74 -4.17 -1.01
C TYR A 102 -16.36 -2.95 -0.31
N GLU A 103 -17.22 -3.21 0.69
CA GLU A 103 -17.99 -2.16 1.37
C GLU A 103 -17.23 -1.44 2.48
N ALA A 104 -16.21 -2.08 3.05
CA ALA A 104 -15.47 -1.54 4.17
C ALA A 104 -14.07 -2.13 4.30
N LEU A 105 -13.20 -1.38 4.98
CA LEU A 105 -11.91 -1.85 5.47
C LEU A 105 -11.94 -1.96 6.99
N TYR A 106 -11.07 -2.80 7.53
CA TYR A 106 -11.00 -3.13 8.95
C TYR A 106 -9.54 -3.19 9.40
N ILE A 107 -9.28 -2.68 10.61
CA ILE A 107 -8.02 -2.88 11.34
C ILE A 107 -8.35 -3.25 12.79
N ARG A 108 -7.59 -4.14 13.43
CA ARG A 108 -7.76 -4.40 14.85
C ARG A 108 -7.40 -3.15 15.67
N GLU A 109 -8.12 -2.94 16.79
CA GLU A 109 -7.92 -1.74 17.63
C GLU A 109 -6.52 -1.69 18.25
N ASP A 110 -5.90 -2.85 18.50
CA ASP A 110 -4.58 -3.01 19.11
C ASP A 110 -3.42 -3.14 18.10
N GLU A 111 -3.71 -2.98 16.79
CA GLU A 111 -2.72 -3.21 15.73
C GLU A 111 -1.66 -2.11 15.66
N CYS A 112 -2.02 -0.87 15.90
CA CYS A 112 -1.11 0.27 15.94
C CYS A 112 -1.12 0.93 17.33
N LYS A 113 0.02 1.46 17.73
CA LYS A 113 0.11 2.31 18.94
C LYS A 113 -0.03 3.77 18.55
N SER A 114 -0.55 4.60 19.46
CA SER A 114 -0.66 6.05 19.23
C SER A 114 0.68 6.77 19.06
N THR A 115 1.77 6.10 19.40
CA THR A 115 3.14 6.62 19.22
C THR A 115 3.78 6.18 17.92
N ASP A 116 3.15 5.25 17.17
CA ASP A 116 3.75 4.71 15.95
C ASP A 116 3.77 5.75 14.82
N ASN A 117 4.91 5.85 14.16
CA ASN A 117 5.09 6.53 12.88
C ASN A 117 4.96 5.50 11.75
N VAL A 118 3.82 5.51 11.07
CA VAL A 118 3.38 4.45 10.16
C VAL A 118 3.75 4.74 8.72
N LEU A 119 4.30 3.74 8.03
CA LEU A 119 4.34 3.69 6.57
C LEU A 119 3.11 2.91 6.08
N LEU A 120 2.18 3.60 5.41
CA LEU A 120 0.99 2.96 4.83
C LEU A 120 1.33 2.41 3.44
N PHE A 121 1.26 1.07 3.28
CA PHE A 121 1.72 0.37 2.09
C PHE A 121 0.55 -0.22 1.30
N ASP A 122 0.45 0.14 0.02
CA ASP A 122 -0.46 -0.48 -0.94
C ASP A 122 0.33 -1.06 -2.14
N ASP A 123 -0.26 -1.95 -2.92
CA ASP A 123 0.36 -2.44 -4.16
C ASP A 123 0.17 -1.45 -5.31
N VAL A 124 -1.05 -0.98 -5.50
CA VAL A 124 -1.43 -0.09 -6.61
C VAL A 124 -2.34 1.03 -6.14
N VAL A 125 -1.98 2.26 -6.42
CA VAL A 125 -2.83 3.43 -6.18
C VAL A 125 -3.36 3.98 -7.49
N LEU A 126 -4.68 3.93 -7.66
CA LEU A 126 -5.42 4.51 -8.79
C LEU A 126 -6.13 5.80 -8.35
N SER A 127 -7.41 5.73 -8.01
CA SER A 127 -8.22 6.89 -7.59
C SER A 127 -7.93 7.37 -6.17
N GLY A 128 -7.27 6.55 -5.34
CA GLY A 128 -6.95 6.88 -3.96
C GLY A 128 -8.06 6.61 -2.93
N HIS A 129 -9.22 6.05 -3.33
CA HIS A 129 -10.29 5.72 -2.35
C HIS A 129 -9.80 4.73 -1.28
N THR A 130 -9.03 3.72 -1.66
CA THR A 130 -8.47 2.72 -0.74
C THR A 130 -7.55 3.36 0.29
N ILE A 131 -6.60 4.17 -0.15
CA ILE A 131 -5.66 4.85 0.74
C ILE A 131 -6.36 5.87 1.66
N SER A 132 -7.43 6.51 1.20
CA SER A 132 -8.25 7.41 2.03
C SER A 132 -8.90 6.64 3.18
N THR A 133 -9.58 5.54 2.88
CA THR A 133 -10.23 4.69 3.88
C THR A 133 -9.20 4.09 4.85
N ALA A 134 -8.08 3.62 4.35
CA ALA A 134 -6.99 3.05 5.15
C ALA A 134 -6.35 4.10 6.09
N SER A 135 -6.15 5.32 5.59
CA SER A 135 -5.60 6.43 6.39
C SER A 135 -6.52 6.79 7.55
N ALA A 136 -7.84 6.81 7.34
CA ALA A 136 -8.81 7.06 8.41
C ALA A 136 -8.73 5.97 9.50
N LEU A 137 -8.55 4.70 9.12
CA LEU A 137 -8.38 3.59 10.08
C LEU A 137 -7.11 3.73 10.91
N VAL A 138 -5.97 4.05 10.28
CA VAL A 138 -4.69 4.25 10.99
C VAL A 138 -4.82 5.42 11.96
N ARG A 139 -5.38 6.55 11.53
CA ARG A 139 -5.58 7.72 12.38
C ARG A 139 -6.51 7.44 13.59
N ARG A 140 -7.50 6.55 13.45
CA ARG A 140 -8.36 6.13 14.56
C ARG A 140 -7.61 5.40 15.68
N SER A 141 -6.51 4.74 15.39
CA SER A 141 -5.65 4.14 16.42
C SER A 141 -4.80 5.18 17.18
N GLY A 142 -4.80 6.42 16.71
CA GLY A 142 -3.96 7.50 17.23
C GLY A 142 -2.57 7.57 16.62
N ALA A 143 -2.21 6.64 15.73
CA ALA A 143 -0.92 6.62 15.05
C ALA A 143 -0.80 7.74 14.02
N THR A 144 0.44 8.18 13.77
CA THR A 144 0.78 9.14 12.72
C THR A 144 1.15 8.39 11.45
N ILE A 145 0.68 8.87 10.30
CA ILE A 145 1.13 8.35 9.00
C ILE A 145 2.28 9.22 8.52
N ASN A 146 3.45 8.62 8.35
CA ASN A 146 4.61 9.29 7.78
C ASN A 146 4.40 9.58 6.29
N GLU A 147 4.06 8.53 5.55
CA GLU A 147 3.87 8.58 4.11
C GLU A 147 3.02 7.39 3.65
N ILE A 148 2.36 7.55 2.52
CA ILE A 148 1.76 6.44 1.77
C ILE A 148 2.77 6.00 0.72
N CYS A 149 3.02 4.71 0.58
CA CYS A 149 3.84 4.19 -0.51
C CYS A 149 3.12 3.09 -1.28
N CYS A 150 3.45 2.96 -2.56
CA CYS A 150 2.92 1.89 -3.40
C CYS A 150 3.93 1.47 -4.47
N ILE A 151 3.74 0.27 -5.02
CA ILE A 151 4.59 -0.21 -6.11
C ILE A 151 4.27 0.57 -7.38
N VAL A 152 2.98 0.76 -7.69
CA VAL A 152 2.53 1.44 -8.90
C VAL A 152 1.51 2.53 -8.57
N ALA A 153 1.68 3.71 -9.16
CA ALA A 153 0.63 4.71 -9.25
C ALA A 153 0.36 5.08 -10.71
N LEU A 154 -0.92 5.27 -11.06
CA LEU A 154 -1.31 5.87 -12.32
C LEU A 154 -1.55 7.36 -12.10
N ALA A 155 -0.74 8.21 -12.77
CA ALA A 155 -0.78 9.66 -12.58
C ALA A 155 -2.16 10.27 -12.90
N ASP A 156 -2.83 9.74 -13.92
CA ASP A 156 -4.10 10.29 -14.43
C ASP A 156 -5.34 9.84 -13.63
N CYS A 157 -5.18 8.97 -12.60
CA CYS A 157 -6.30 8.39 -11.87
C CYS A 157 -6.70 9.14 -10.59
N GLY A 158 -5.98 10.21 -10.22
CA GLY A 158 -6.33 11.06 -9.08
C GLY A 158 -5.78 10.65 -7.71
N GLY A 159 -5.07 9.52 -7.61
CA GLY A 159 -4.54 9.01 -6.33
C GLY A 159 -3.58 9.96 -5.64
N VAL A 160 -2.74 10.67 -6.39
CA VAL A 160 -1.82 11.69 -5.85
C VAL A 160 -2.61 12.86 -5.25
N ALA A 161 -3.61 13.38 -5.98
CA ALA A 161 -4.46 14.46 -5.48
C ALA A 161 -5.25 14.03 -4.24
N GLN A 162 -5.70 12.78 -4.19
CA GLN A 162 -6.37 12.22 -3.03
C GLN A 162 -5.44 12.16 -1.81
N ALA A 163 -4.19 11.71 -1.95
CA ALA A 163 -3.21 11.71 -0.87
C ALA A 163 -2.94 13.14 -0.36
N GLN A 164 -2.75 14.09 -1.27
CA GLN A 164 -2.57 15.52 -0.92
C GLN A 164 -3.77 16.09 -0.16
N SER A 165 -5.01 15.71 -0.53
CA SER A 165 -6.22 16.15 0.18
C SER A 165 -6.30 15.65 1.62
N LEU A 166 -5.52 14.63 1.96
CA LEU A 166 -5.37 14.06 3.31
C LEU A 166 -4.17 14.63 4.08
N ASP A 167 -3.47 15.63 3.52
CA ASP A 167 -2.18 16.13 4.00
C ASP A 167 -1.11 15.02 4.11
N LEU A 168 -1.09 14.10 3.14
CA LEU A 168 -0.15 12.99 3.08
C LEU A 168 0.62 13.01 1.75
N ASN A 169 1.88 12.60 1.79
CA ASN A 169 2.66 12.31 0.60
C ASN A 169 2.35 10.90 0.11
N LEU A 170 2.40 10.72 -1.22
CA LEU A 170 2.37 9.42 -1.88
C LEU A 170 3.70 9.21 -2.61
N PHE A 171 4.42 8.17 -2.21
CA PHE A 171 5.63 7.70 -2.88
C PHE A 171 5.32 6.45 -3.72
N PRO A 172 5.15 6.56 -5.03
CA PRO A 172 5.10 5.42 -5.93
C PRO A 172 6.52 5.00 -6.31
N LEU A 173 6.82 3.70 -6.26
CA LEU A 173 8.10 3.20 -6.78
C LEU A 173 8.16 3.33 -8.30
N ILE A 174 7.01 3.12 -8.97
CA ILE A 174 6.81 3.26 -10.42
C ILE A 174 5.57 4.12 -10.68
N SER A 175 5.71 5.08 -11.59
CA SER A 175 4.59 5.87 -12.12
C SER A 175 4.37 5.60 -13.61
N PHE A 176 3.10 5.55 -14.02
CA PHE A 176 2.65 5.49 -15.42
C PHE A 176 1.77 6.69 -15.73
#